data_6bab5ebac020f1521fb05a751e90452b
#
_entry.id   6bab5ebac020f1521fb05a751e90452b
#
_cell.length_a   1.000
_cell.length_b   1.000
_cell.length_c   1.000
_cell.angle_alpha   90.00
_cell.angle_beta   90.00
_cell.angle_gamma   90.00
#
_symmetry.space_group_name_H-M   'P 1'
#
loop_
_entity.id
_entity.type
_entity.pdbx_description
1 polymer ?
#
loop_
_entity_poly.entity_id
_entity_poly.type
_entity_poly.pdbx_seq_one_letter_code
_entity_poly.pdbx_strand_id
1 'polypeptide(L)'
;SREAFDRNKVLNGIIKACEKRPVPIASIEKIVDEIERGLNNMMEKEVESKLIGEVIMEHLKELDEVAYVRFASVYRQFKDVNTFVAEIEKLLGKDKEHEDSADGK
;
A
#
# COMPACT_ATOMS: atom_id res chain seq x y z
N SER A 1 -4.10 1.20 17.62
CA SER A 1 -4.46 2.55 18.03
C SER A 1 -5.25 3.28 16.95
N ARG A 2 -5.99 4.30 17.34
CA ARG A 2 -6.83 5.08 16.43
C ARG A 2 -6.25 6.46 16.27
N GLU A 3 -6.37 7.02 15.06
CA GLU A 3 -5.86 8.36 14.78
C GLU A 3 -6.72 9.05 13.74
N ALA A 4 -6.65 10.39 13.74
CA ALA A 4 -7.29 11.17 12.70
C ALA A 4 -6.50 10.99 11.41
N PHE A 5 -7.20 10.96 10.29
CA PHE A 5 -6.54 10.85 9.00
C PHE A 5 -5.71 12.11 8.74
N ASP A 6 -4.42 11.91 8.47
CA ASP A 6 -3.49 13.00 8.16
C ASP A 6 -3.05 12.85 6.71
N ARG A 7 -3.65 13.66 5.84
CA ARG A 7 -3.40 13.59 4.40
C ARG A 7 -1.91 13.76 4.06
N ASN A 8 -1.25 14.72 4.69
CA ASN A 8 0.16 14.98 4.38
C ASN A 8 1.05 13.82 4.80
N LYS A 9 0.75 13.20 5.90
CA LYS A 9 1.50 12.05 6.37
C LYS A 9 1.38 10.88 5.40
N VAL A 10 0.18 10.61 4.93
CA VAL A 10 -0.07 9.54 3.96
C VAL A 10 0.60 9.86 2.63
N LEU A 11 0.42 11.10 2.15
CA LEU A 11 1.03 11.53 0.90
C LEU A 11 2.54 11.37 0.92
N ASN A 12 3.18 11.88 1.97
CA ASN A 12 4.64 11.81 2.09
C ASN A 12 5.14 10.37 2.21
N GLY A 13 4.39 9.52 2.90
CA GLY A 13 4.75 8.11 3.01
C GLY A 13 4.73 7.41 1.66
N ILE A 14 3.73 7.71 0.83
CA ILE A 14 3.63 7.11 -0.49
C ILE A 14 4.71 7.68 -1.42
N ILE A 15 4.94 8.99 -1.37
CA ILE A 15 6.00 9.63 -2.17
C ILE A 15 7.34 8.97 -1.87
N LYS A 16 7.63 8.77 -0.58
CA LYS A 16 8.89 8.16 -0.17
C LYS A 16 9.02 6.73 -0.70
N ALA A 17 7.95 5.98 -0.67
CA ALA A 17 7.96 4.60 -1.18
C ALA A 17 8.18 4.57 -2.69
N CYS A 18 7.79 5.62 -3.40
CA CYS A 18 7.89 5.71 -4.85
C CYS A 18 9.17 6.39 -5.35
N GLU A 19 10.09 6.73 -4.45
CA GLU A 19 11.34 7.38 -4.86
C GLU A 19 12.05 6.59 -5.93
N LYS A 20 12.47 7.30 -6.99
CA LYS A 20 13.20 6.71 -8.12
C LYS A 20 12.38 5.70 -8.92
N ARG A 21 11.07 5.69 -8.73
CA ARG A 21 10.19 4.86 -9.54
C ARG A 21 9.46 5.74 -10.56
N PRO A 22 9.08 5.19 -11.72
CA PRO A 22 8.39 5.96 -12.75
C PRO A 22 6.90 6.13 -12.39
N VAL A 23 6.64 6.76 -11.26
CA VAL A 23 5.29 7.00 -10.77
C VAL A 23 5.05 8.50 -10.72
N PRO A 24 4.14 9.04 -11.55
CA PRO A 24 3.84 10.47 -11.55
C PRO A 24 3.22 10.90 -10.22
N ILE A 25 3.55 12.11 -9.79
CA ILE A 25 2.98 12.65 -8.55
C ILE A 25 1.45 12.72 -8.64
N ALA A 26 0.91 12.96 -9.83
CA ALA A 26 -0.54 13.00 -10.04
C ALA A 26 -1.20 11.67 -9.69
N SER A 27 -0.54 10.56 -10.00
CA SER A 27 -1.06 9.23 -9.66
C SER A 27 -1.09 9.03 -8.15
N ILE A 28 -0.07 9.52 -7.46
CA ILE A 28 -0.01 9.43 -6.01
C ILE A 28 -1.11 10.27 -5.37
N GLU A 29 -1.29 11.50 -5.87
CA GLU A 29 -2.33 12.38 -5.35
C GLU A 29 -3.73 11.80 -5.55
N LYS A 30 -3.95 11.15 -6.68
CA LYS A 30 -5.22 10.50 -6.95
C LYS A 30 -5.50 9.39 -5.92
N ILE A 31 -4.48 8.61 -5.60
CA ILE A 31 -4.61 7.56 -4.61
C ILE A 31 -4.94 8.14 -3.23
N VAL A 32 -4.24 9.21 -2.85
CA VAL A 32 -4.49 9.85 -1.56
C VAL A 32 -5.92 10.40 -1.51
N ASP A 33 -6.39 11.00 -2.61
CA ASP A 33 -7.77 11.49 -2.70
C ASP A 33 -8.77 10.34 -2.52
N GLU A 34 -8.52 9.21 -3.14
CA GLU A 34 -9.41 8.06 -3.03
C GLU A 34 -9.43 7.50 -1.61
N ILE A 35 -8.26 7.43 -0.97
CA ILE A 35 -8.16 6.95 0.41
C ILE A 35 -8.92 7.89 1.34
N GLU A 36 -8.70 9.19 1.19
CA GLU A 36 -9.36 10.19 2.02
C GLU A 36 -10.88 10.12 1.87
N ARG A 37 -11.34 10.01 0.64
CA ARG A 37 -12.78 9.91 0.37
C ARG A 37 -13.38 8.67 1.01
N GLY A 38 -12.69 7.53 0.88
CA GLY A 38 -13.16 6.28 1.46
C GLY A 38 -13.29 6.37 2.98
N LEU A 39 -12.29 6.97 3.61
CA LEU A 39 -12.31 7.10 5.06
C LEU A 39 -13.34 8.11 5.54
N ASN A 40 -13.52 9.21 4.79
CA ASN A 40 -14.56 10.19 5.12
C ASN A 40 -15.95 9.58 5.03
N ASN A 41 -16.16 8.67 4.07
CA ASN A 41 -17.44 8.00 3.91
C ASN A 41 -17.77 7.07 5.08
N MET A 42 -16.78 6.70 5.87
CA MET A 42 -17.01 5.90 7.07
C MET A 42 -17.60 6.73 8.21
N MET A 43 -17.57 8.06 8.05
CA MET A 43 -18.18 9.00 9.01
C MET A 43 -17.61 8.90 10.42
N GLU A 44 -16.35 8.50 10.52
CA GLU A 44 -15.65 8.44 11.79
C GLU A 44 -14.51 9.46 11.79
N LYS A 45 -14.33 10.12 12.93
CA LYS A 45 -13.26 11.12 13.05
C LYS A 45 -11.89 10.47 13.14
N GLU A 46 -11.84 9.28 13.73
CA GLU A 46 -10.61 8.55 13.91
C GLU A 46 -10.78 7.13 13.41
N VAL A 47 -9.72 6.60 12.84
CA VAL A 47 -9.72 5.24 12.32
C VAL A 47 -8.51 4.47 12.83
N GLU A 48 -8.59 3.16 12.77
CA GLU A 48 -7.46 2.32 13.14
C GLU A 48 -6.28 2.60 12.22
N SER A 49 -5.10 2.80 12.81
CA SER A 49 -3.87 2.99 12.03
C SER A 49 -3.63 1.81 11.10
N LYS A 50 -3.97 0.62 11.56
CA LYS A 50 -3.83 -0.60 10.76
C LYS A 50 -4.69 -0.53 9.51
N LEU A 51 -5.90 -0.01 9.62
CA LEU A 51 -6.79 0.12 8.45
C LEU A 51 -6.18 1.04 7.42
N ILE A 52 -5.64 2.18 7.85
CA ILE A 52 -5.02 3.13 6.94
C ILE A 52 -3.87 2.47 6.19
N GLY A 53 -3.01 1.77 6.92
CA GLY A 53 -1.87 1.07 6.31
C GLY A 53 -2.30 0.02 5.31
N GLU A 54 -3.32 -0.78 5.63
CA GLU A 54 -3.81 -1.81 4.73
C GLU A 54 -4.40 -1.22 3.46
N VAL A 55 -5.13 -0.12 3.58
CA VAL A 55 -5.72 0.54 2.42
C VAL A 55 -4.61 1.10 1.51
N ILE A 56 -3.58 1.71 2.10
CA ILE A 56 -2.44 2.19 1.34
C ILE A 56 -1.77 1.05 0.58
N MET A 57 -1.56 -0.08 1.24
CA MET A 57 -0.93 -1.24 0.62
C MET A 57 -1.73 -1.77 -0.56
N GLU A 58 -3.05 -1.81 -0.44
CA GLU A 58 -3.89 -2.25 -1.54
C GLU A 58 -3.72 -1.37 -2.78
N HIS A 59 -3.62 -0.06 -2.59
CA HIS A 59 -3.40 0.85 -3.70
C HIS A 59 -2.00 0.71 -4.29
N LEU A 60 -0.99 0.58 -3.43
CA LEU A 60 0.40 0.46 -3.90
C LEU A 60 0.64 -0.82 -4.68
N LYS A 61 -0.05 -1.88 -4.32
CA LYS A 61 0.08 -3.16 -4.99
C LYS A 61 -0.17 -3.04 -6.49
N GLU A 62 -1.12 -2.21 -6.88
CA GLU A 62 -1.45 -2.01 -8.28
C GLU A 62 -0.65 -0.87 -8.92
N LEU A 63 -0.15 0.05 -8.12
CA LEU A 63 0.58 1.20 -8.62
C LEU A 63 2.01 0.88 -9.03
N ASP A 64 2.77 0.24 -8.15
CA ASP A 64 4.18 -0.06 -8.38
C ASP A 64 4.66 -1.11 -7.38
N GLU A 65 5.11 -2.23 -7.90
CA GLU A 65 5.50 -3.36 -7.08
C GLU A 65 6.64 -3.04 -6.11
N VAL A 66 7.61 -2.26 -6.55
CA VAL A 66 8.73 -1.89 -5.69
C VAL A 66 8.28 -0.99 -4.56
N ALA A 67 7.43 -0.01 -4.87
CA ALA A 67 6.88 0.88 -3.85
C ALA A 67 6.07 0.08 -2.83
N TYR A 68 5.31 -0.91 -3.30
CA TYR A 68 4.55 -1.79 -2.44
C TYR A 68 5.46 -2.52 -1.46
N VAL A 69 6.53 -3.13 -1.95
CA VAL A 69 7.48 -3.87 -1.12
C VAL A 69 8.16 -2.96 -0.11
N ARG A 70 8.56 -1.76 -0.54
CA ARG A 70 9.19 -0.78 0.35
C ARG A 70 8.26 -0.38 1.48
N PHE A 71 7.02 -0.05 1.14
CA PHE A 71 6.04 0.35 2.15
C PHE A 71 5.77 -0.79 3.12
N ALA A 72 5.60 -2.01 2.60
CA ALA A 72 5.36 -3.18 3.43
C ALA A 72 6.50 -3.42 4.40
N SER A 73 7.74 -3.21 3.97
CA SER A 73 8.90 -3.46 4.82
C SER A 73 8.93 -2.55 6.04
N VAL A 74 8.40 -1.34 5.91
CA VAL A 74 8.34 -0.39 7.03
C VAL A 74 7.05 -0.59 7.83
N TYR A 75 5.94 -0.69 7.15
CA TYR A 75 4.64 -0.75 7.79
C TYR A 75 4.46 -2.01 8.64
N ARG A 76 4.86 -3.16 8.12
CA ARG A 76 4.64 -4.43 8.82
C ARG A 76 5.73 -4.78 9.83
N GLN A 77 6.84 -4.06 9.79
CA GLN A 77 7.93 -4.24 10.76
C GLN A 77 8.30 -5.72 10.94
N PHE A 78 8.69 -6.34 9.84
CA PHE A 78 9.02 -7.76 9.85
C PHE A 78 10.15 -8.09 10.82
N LYS A 79 10.03 -9.21 11.49
CA LYS A 79 10.95 -9.67 12.50
C LYS A 79 12.34 -9.95 11.93
N ASP A 80 12.39 -10.56 10.75
CA ASP A 80 13.63 -10.90 10.08
C ASP A 80 13.42 -10.99 8.56
N VAL A 81 14.52 -11.14 7.83
CA VAL A 81 14.48 -11.17 6.37
C VAL A 81 13.68 -12.35 5.83
N ASN A 82 13.82 -13.50 6.46
CA ASN A 82 13.12 -14.69 5.97
C ASN A 82 11.61 -14.53 6.08
N THR A 83 11.15 -13.97 7.17
CA THR A 83 9.71 -13.69 7.34
C THR A 83 9.24 -12.68 6.32
N PHE A 84 10.05 -11.64 6.07
CA PHE A 84 9.73 -10.63 5.07
C PHE A 84 9.62 -11.25 3.68
N VAL A 85 10.61 -12.03 3.26
CA VAL A 85 10.61 -12.66 1.94
C VAL A 85 9.41 -13.57 1.77
N ALA A 86 9.12 -14.40 2.77
CA ALA A 86 7.99 -15.33 2.71
C ALA A 86 6.67 -14.58 2.56
N GLU A 87 6.50 -13.50 3.31
CA GLU A 87 5.28 -12.70 3.28
C GLU A 87 5.09 -12.02 1.92
N ILE A 88 6.16 -11.43 1.40
CA ILE A 88 6.10 -10.75 0.10
C ILE A 88 5.86 -11.76 -1.02
N GLU A 89 6.51 -12.89 -0.99
CA GLU A 89 6.29 -13.94 -1.99
C GLU A 89 4.85 -14.41 -1.98
N LYS A 90 4.28 -14.57 -0.80
CA LYS A 90 2.89 -14.99 -0.65
C LYS A 90 1.94 -13.97 -1.27
N LEU A 91 2.19 -12.70 -1.02
CA LEU A 91 1.33 -11.63 -1.54
C LEU A 91 1.45 -11.47 -3.05
N LEU A 92 2.67 -11.44 -3.57
CA LEU A 92 2.91 -11.29 -5.00
C LEU A 92 2.66 -12.58 -5.77
N GLY A 93 2.88 -13.70 -5.12
CA GLY A 93 2.65 -15.01 -5.72
C GLY A 93 1.21 -15.26 -6.11
N LYS A 94 0.28 -14.73 -5.35
CA LYS A 94 -1.13 -14.84 -5.68
C LYS A 94 -1.47 -14.19 -7.01
N ASP A 95 -0.90 -13.01 -7.25
CA ASP A 95 -1.12 -12.29 -8.49
C ASP A 95 -0.46 -13.01 -9.66
N LYS A 96 0.72 -13.57 -9.44
CA LYS A 96 1.42 -14.35 -10.45
C LYS A 96 0.63 -15.58 -10.85
N GLU A 97 0.11 -16.31 -9.86
CA GLU A 97 -0.70 -17.50 -10.11
C GLU A 97 -1.93 -17.16 -10.91
N HIS A 98 -2.56 -16.04 -10.58
CA HIS A 98 -3.74 -15.58 -11.29
C HIS A 98 -3.42 -15.23 -12.74
N GLU A 99 -2.31 -14.55 -12.98
CA GLU A 99 -1.85 -14.21 -14.31
C GLU A 99 -1.58 -15.44 -15.15
N ASP A 100 -0.89 -16.42 -14.57
CA ASP A 100 -0.58 -17.67 -15.25
C ASP A 100 -1.85 -18.40 -15.65
N SER A 101 -2.83 -18.41 -14.76
CA SER A 101 -4.14 -19.01 -15.04
C SER A 101 -4.85 -18.28 -16.18
N ALA A 102 -4.79 -16.96 -16.18
CA ALA A 102 -5.43 -16.14 -17.21
C ALA A 102 -4.84 -16.39 -18.58
N ASP A 103 -3.54 -16.69 -18.62
CA ASP A 103 -2.85 -16.97 -19.88
C ASP A 103 -3.19 -18.35 -20.46
N GLY A 104 -3.94 -19.14 -19.72
CA GLY A 104 -4.41 -20.44 -20.20
C GLY A 104 -3.34 -21.50 -20.30
N LYS A 105 -2.33 -21.36 -19.51
CA LYS A 105 -1.20 -22.30 -19.53
C LYS A 105 -1.46 -23.54 -18.73
#